data_9768d66d2b1ea6c5a5ee11a64e056d56
#
_entry.id   9768d66d2b1ea6c5a5ee11a64e056d56
#
_cell.length_a   1.000
_cell.length_b   1.000
_cell.length_c   1.000
_cell.angle_alpha   90.00
_cell.angle_beta   90.00
_cell.angle_gamma   90.00
#
_symmetry.space_group_name_H-M   'P 1'
#
loop_
_entity.id
_entity.type
_entity.pdbx_description
1 polymer ?
#
loop_
_entity_poly.entity_id
_entity_poly.type
_entity_poly.pdbx_seq_one_letter_code
_entity_poly.pdbx_strand_id
1 'polypeptide(L)'
;YLNSTPCTDGFNRQVHIRNKNSYVTNCIGLFKAFDFLRQSGGYDIIKSVIAPTLPYKKCRGGRPQFGNFIQRLASILISKEDLNDHDTIDDDPAFLSAVGLSAASGCATLCNFENSLQRHTLTAMQQVLQDLFVHYAPKHPDILWVDVDCTPIYVYGNREYKEFSGHYGDYCLIAMVIFINNFPVYVTLDRGCQDGRAMFEEVYEEVIDFI
;
A
#
# COMPACT_ATOMS: atom_id res chain seq x y z
N TYR A 1 -14.25 -25.98 19.88
CA TYR A 1 -15.05 -25.72 18.67
C TYR A 1 -14.86 -24.27 18.26
N LEU A 2 -13.90 -23.97 17.36
CA LEU A 2 -13.81 -22.68 16.71
C LEU A 2 -14.84 -22.68 15.57
N ASN A 3 -15.85 -21.84 15.68
CA ASN A 3 -16.78 -21.56 14.59
C ASN A 3 -15.98 -21.05 13.39
N SER A 4 -15.93 -21.82 12.33
CA SER A 4 -15.36 -21.39 11.07
C SER A 4 -16.29 -20.34 10.48
N THR A 5 -15.90 -19.06 10.55
CA THR A 5 -16.57 -18.01 9.78
C THR A 5 -16.19 -18.22 8.31
N PRO A 6 -17.15 -18.36 7.39
CA PRO A 6 -16.82 -18.44 5.98
C PRO A 6 -16.21 -17.11 5.52
N CYS A 7 -15.01 -17.18 4.96
CA CYS A 7 -14.36 -16.07 4.30
C CYS A 7 -14.40 -16.35 2.79
N THR A 8 -14.77 -15.37 1.99
CA THR A 8 -14.78 -15.51 0.53
C THR A 8 -13.43 -15.08 -0.03
N ASP A 9 -12.82 -15.89 -0.90
CA ASP A 9 -11.71 -15.43 -1.72
C ASP A 9 -12.22 -14.43 -2.78
N GLY A 10 -11.31 -13.67 -3.40
CA GLY A 10 -11.66 -12.66 -4.43
C GLY A 10 -12.32 -13.25 -5.69
N PHE A 11 -12.62 -14.54 -5.72
CA PHE A 11 -13.27 -15.26 -6.80
C PHE A 11 -14.64 -15.82 -6.39
N ASN A 12 -15.24 -15.32 -5.32
CA ASN A 12 -16.55 -15.79 -4.82
C ASN A 12 -16.54 -17.25 -4.32
N ARG A 13 -15.38 -17.80 -3.94
CA ARG A 13 -15.29 -19.14 -3.34
C ARG A 13 -15.35 -19.01 -1.83
N GLN A 14 -16.12 -19.87 -1.20
CA GLN A 14 -16.08 -20.02 0.26
C GLN A 14 -14.78 -20.73 0.67
N VAL A 15 -13.91 -20.01 1.36
CA VAL A 15 -12.70 -20.59 1.93
C VAL A 15 -13.00 -21.07 3.34
N HIS A 16 -12.95 -22.37 3.54
CA HIS A 16 -13.05 -22.96 4.87
C HIS A 16 -11.66 -23.11 5.47
N ILE A 17 -11.33 -22.27 6.44
CA ILE A 17 -10.08 -22.38 7.20
C ILE A 17 -10.23 -23.57 8.16
N ARG A 18 -9.56 -24.67 7.85
CA ARG A 18 -9.44 -25.83 8.76
C ARG A 18 -8.04 -25.82 9.34
N ASN A 19 -7.96 -25.83 10.67
CA ASN A 19 -6.70 -26.07 11.35
C ASN A 19 -6.30 -27.55 11.18
N LYS A 20 -5.48 -27.83 10.18
CA LYS A 20 -4.76 -29.09 10.04
C LYS A 20 -3.29 -28.79 10.30
N ASN A 21 -2.69 -29.54 11.18
CA ASN A 21 -1.32 -29.40 11.73
C ASN A 21 -0.15 -29.40 10.72
N SER A 22 -0.36 -29.06 9.45
CA SER A 22 0.65 -29.18 8.41
C SER A 22 1.13 -27.85 7.80
N TYR A 23 0.44 -26.73 8.01
CA TYR A 23 0.89 -25.44 7.51
C TYR A 23 0.58 -24.35 8.53
N VAL A 24 1.63 -23.69 9.02
CA VAL A 24 1.53 -22.48 9.84
C VAL A 24 1.67 -21.30 8.87
N THR A 25 0.63 -20.46 8.76
CA THR A 25 0.69 -19.22 7.99
C THR A 25 0.65 -18.02 8.91
N ASN A 26 1.50 -17.04 8.65
CA ASN A 26 1.46 -15.72 9.29
C ASN A 26 0.49 -14.76 8.58
N CYS A 27 -0.14 -15.21 7.48
CA CYS A 27 -0.92 -14.34 6.59
C CYS A 27 -2.42 -14.33 6.92
N ILE A 28 -2.87 -14.92 8.02
CA ILE A 28 -4.30 -15.03 8.36
C ILE A 28 -4.95 -13.64 8.55
N GLY A 29 -4.21 -12.66 9.09
CA GLY A 29 -4.68 -11.28 9.24
C GLY A 29 -4.92 -10.58 7.91
N LEU A 30 -4.10 -10.91 6.91
CA LEU A 30 -4.23 -10.37 5.56
C LEU A 30 -5.56 -10.77 4.90
N PHE A 31 -6.02 -11.99 5.15
CA PHE A 31 -7.34 -12.45 4.71
C PHE A 31 -8.46 -11.51 5.17
N LYS A 32 -8.47 -11.19 6.46
CA LYS A 32 -9.49 -10.30 7.03
C LYS A 32 -9.40 -8.89 6.47
N ALA A 33 -8.18 -8.38 6.28
CA ALA A 33 -7.96 -7.05 5.70
C ALA A 33 -8.47 -6.96 4.26
N PHE A 34 -8.12 -7.93 3.42
CA PHE A 34 -8.57 -7.94 2.02
C PHE A 34 -10.06 -8.29 1.87
N ASP A 35 -10.60 -9.13 2.74
CA ASP A 35 -12.03 -9.40 2.78
C ASP A 35 -12.83 -8.14 3.15
N PHE A 36 -12.38 -7.41 4.18
CA PHE A 36 -12.94 -6.11 4.53
C PHE A 36 -12.89 -5.14 3.35
N LEU A 37 -11.73 -4.96 2.72
CA LEU A 37 -11.57 -4.06 1.57
C LEU A 37 -12.53 -4.40 0.42
N ARG A 38 -12.74 -5.71 0.15
CA ARG A 38 -13.68 -6.16 -0.90
C ARG A 38 -15.13 -5.92 -0.53
N GLN A 39 -15.52 -6.29 0.68
CA GLN A 39 -16.91 -6.14 1.14
C GLN A 39 -17.32 -4.69 1.32
N SER A 40 -16.39 -3.83 1.71
CA SER A 40 -16.64 -2.41 1.93
C SER A 40 -16.47 -1.52 0.69
N GLY A 41 -16.04 -2.09 -0.46
CA GLY A 41 -15.83 -1.32 -1.70
C GLY A 41 -14.44 -0.69 -1.84
N GLY A 42 -13.60 -0.70 -0.80
CA GLY A 42 -12.25 -0.10 -0.86
C GLY A 42 -11.33 -0.75 -1.89
N TYR A 43 -11.46 -2.06 -2.11
CA TYR A 43 -10.71 -2.76 -3.14
C TYR A 43 -11.03 -2.27 -4.56
N ASP A 44 -12.29 -1.98 -4.83
CA ASP A 44 -12.73 -1.49 -6.14
C ASP A 44 -12.26 -0.05 -6.37
N ILE A 45 -12.22 0.78 -5.32
CA ILE A 45 -11.62 2.11 -5.38
C ILE A 45 -10.14 1.99 -5.76
N ILE A 46 -9.35 1.21 -5.04
CA ILE A 46 -7.93 0.99 -5.33
C ILE A 46 -7.75 0.51 -6.79
N LYS A 47 -8.55 -0.45 -7.21
CA LYS A 47 -8.44 -1.04 -8.54
C LYS A 47 -8.80 -0.05 -9.64
N SER A 48 -9.89 0.69 -9.49
CA SER A 48 -10.37 1.64 -10.51
C SER A 48 -9.40 2.80 -10.74
N VAL A 49 -8.70 3.24 -9.70
CA VAL A 49 -7.75 4.35 -9.76
C VAL A 49 -6.35 3.87 -10.21
N ILE A 50 -5.87 2.76 -9.66
CA ILE A 50 -4.50 2.30 -9.92
C ILE A 50 -4.37 1.54 -11.24
N ALA A 51 -5.28 0.61 -11.53
CA ALA A 51 -5.10 -0.29 -12.68
C ALA A 51 -4.91 0.43 -14.03
N PRO A 52 -5.60 1.56 -14.32
CA PRO A 52 -5.41 2.29 -15.57
C PRO A 52 -4.03 2.95 -15.71
N THR A 53 -3.33 3.21 -14.59
CA THR A 53 -2.04 3.89 -14.58
C THR A 53 -0.86 2.95 -14.71
N LEU A 54 -1.10 1.65 -14.55
CA LEU A 54 -0.05 0.65 -14.58
C LEU A 54 0.44 0.40 -16.02
N PRO A 55 1.75 0.18 -16.19
CA PRO A 55 2.30 -0.01 -17.53
C PRO A 55 1.71 -1.26 -18.20
N TYR A 56 1.26 -1.07 -19.43
CA TYR A 56 0.79 -2.19 -20.24
C TYR A 56 1.97 -3.04 -20.70
N LYS A 57 2.12 -4.24 -20.14
CA LYS A 57 3.07 -5.24 -20.64
C LYS A 57 2.34 -6.31 -21.44
N LYS A 58 2.57 -6.32 -22.75
CA LYS A 58 2.16 -7.39 -23.64
C LYS A 58 3.15 -8.55 -23.49
N CYS A 59 3.01 -9.32 -22.40
CA CYS A 59 3.85 -10.50 -22.18
C CYS A 59 3.06 -11.76 -22.53
N ARG A 60 3.65 -12.70 -23.29
CA ARG A 60 3.11 -14.06 -23.44
C ARG A 60 2.96 -14.69 -22.05
N GLY A 61 1.74 -14.91 -21.59
CA GLY A 61 1.45 -15.41 -20.25
C GLY A 61 1.61 -14.39 -19.12
N GLY A 62 1.74 -13.08 -19.44
CA GLY A 62 1.94 -12.02 -18.48
C GLY A 62 0.76 -11.87 -17.53
N ARG A 63 1.06 -11.84 -16.23
CA ARG A 63 0.08 -11.55 -15.19
C ARG A 63 -0.38 -10.11 -15.29
N PRO A 64 -1.64 -9.81 -14.92
CA PRO A 64 -2.09 -8.43 -14.81
C PRO A 64 -1.17 -7.65 -13.88
N GLN A 65 -0.71 -6.48 -14.31
CA GLN A 65 0.19 -5.62 -13.51
C GLN A 65 -0.44 -5.23 -12.18
N PHE A 66 -1.78 -5.13 -12.13
CA PHE A 66 -2.51 -4.90 -10.90
C PHE A 66 -2.32 -6.04 -9.88
N GLY A 67 -2.14 -7.28 -10.33
CA GLY A 67 -1.76 -8.40 -9.45
C GLY A 67 -0.42 -8.18 -8.75
N ASN A 68 0.58 -7.64 -9.47
CA ASN A 68 1.87 -7.28 -8.88
C ASN A 68 1.73 -6.15 -7.86
N PHE A 69 0.91 -5.13 -8.17
CA PHE A 69 0.62 -4.04 -7.23
C PHE A 69 -0.01 -4.58 -5.94
N ILE A 70 -1.04 -5.40 -6.04
CA ILE A 70 -1.72 -6.00 -4.88
C ILE A 70 -0.79 -6.92 -4.09
N GLN A 71 0.06 -7.70 -4.79
CA GLN A 71 1.06 -8.54 -4.13
C GLN A 71 2.03 -7.70 -3.30
N ARG A 72 2.54 -6.58 -3.84
CA ARG A 72 3.43 -5.67 -3.11
C ARG A 72 2.72 -5.00 -1.94
N LEU A 73 1.52 -4.50 -2.14
CA LEU A 73 0.72 -3.92 -1.05
C LEU A 73 0.51 -4.93 0.08
N ALA A 74 0.15 -6.15 -0.26
CA ALA A 74 -0.07 -7.23 0.71
C ALA A 74 1.20 -7.60 1.47
N SER A 75 2.36 -7.67 0.80
CA SER A 75 3.63 -7.98 1.46
C SER A 75 4.05 -6.90 2.45
N ILE A 76 3.87 -5.63 2.12
CA ILE A 76 4.14 -4.50 3.03
C ILE A 76 3.24 -4.59 4.27
N LEU A 77 1.96 -4.92 4.10
CA LEU A 77 1.01 -5.08 5.21
C LEU A 77 1.37 -6.19 6.21
N ILE A 78 2.16 -7.16 5.80
CA ILE A 78 2.67 -8.23 6.68
C ILE A 78 4.15 -8.05 7.04
N SER A 79 4.68 -6.82 6.90
CA SER A 79 6.07 -6.46 7.19
C SER A 79 7.11 -7.25 6.37
N LYS A 80 6.77 -7.55 5.12
CA LYS A 80 7.64 -8.13 4.09
C LYS A 80 7.95 -7.08 3.04
N GLU A 81 8.73 -6.07 3.45
CA GLU A 81 9.00 -4.87 2.66
C GLU A 81 10.08 -5.09 1.61
N ASP A 82 11.07 -5.94 1.89
CA ASP A 82 12.11 -6.29 0.93
C ASP A 82 11.55 -7.21 -0.17
N LEU A 83 12.00 -6.99 -1.40
CA LEU A 83 11.62 -7.84 -2.52
C LEU A 83 12.12 -9.29 -2.35
N ASN A 84 13.24 -9.50 -1.67
CA ASN A 84 13.75 -10.84 -1.37
C ASN A 84 12.86 -11.62 -0.39
N ASP A 85 12.06 -10.91 0.41
CA ASP A 85 11.10 -11.55 1.32
C ASP A 85 10.02 -12.33 0.58
N HIS A 86 9.77 -12.01 -0.70
CA HIS A 86 8.78 -12.70 -1.52
C HIS A 86 9.10 -14.18 -1.71
N ASP A 87 10.37 -14.57 -1.69
CA ASP A 87 10.78 -15.98 -1.77
C ASP A 87 10.28 -16.81 -0.56
N THR A 88 9.85 -16.14 0.51
CA THR A 88 9.29 -16.79 1.71
C THR A 88 7.77 -16.86 1.74
N ILE A 89 7.08 -16.14 0.86
CA ILE A 89 5.61 -16.02 0.86
C ILE A 89 4.97 -16.38 -0.47
N ASP A 90 5.75 -16.56 -1.55
CA ASP A 90 5.24 -16.80 -2.89
C ASP A 90 4.51 -18.15 -3.03
N ASP A 91 4.87 -19.13 -2.22
CA ASP A 91 4.21 -20.45 -2.14
C ASP A 91 3.19 -20.56 -0.99
N ASP A 92 2.95 -19.49 -0.20
CA ASP A 92 1.96 -19.55 0.89
C ASP A 92 0.52 -19.48 0.32
N PRO A 93 -0.26 -20.58 0.43
CA PRO A 93 -1.61 -20.61 -0.12
C PRO A 93 -2.56 -19.60 0.53
N ALA A 94 -2.33 -19.23 1.79
CA ALA A 94 -3.14 -18.24 2.48
C ALA A 94 -2.84 -16.83 1.97
N PHE A 95 -1.56 -16.51 1.71
CA PHE A 95 -1.18 -15.26 1.06
C PHE A 95 -1.81 -15.15 -0.34
N LEU A 96 -1.60 -16.16 -1.19
CA LEU A 96 -2.13 -16.18 -2.55
C LEU A 96 -3.66 -16.03 -2.58
N SER A 97 -4.35 -16.74 -1.70
CA SER A 97 -5.80 -16.66 -1.60
C SER A 97 -6.28 -15.30 -1.11
N ALA A 98 -5.60 -14.70 -0.12
CA ALA A 98 -5.93 -13.36 0.38
C ALA A 98 -5.85 -12.29 -0.72
N VAL A 99 -4.78 -12.33 -1.53
CA VAL A 99 -4.59 -11.37 -2.63
C VAL A 99 -5.35 -11.73 -3.90
N GLY A 100 -5.96 -12.91 -3.96
CA GLY A 100 -6.71 -13.39 -5.13
C GLY A 100 -5.81 -13.77 -6.32
N LEU A 101 -4.62 -14.27 -6.07
CA LEU A 101 -3.67 -14.71 -7.09
C LEU A 101 -3.55 -16.24 -7.12
N SER A 102 -3.44 -16.80 -8.31
CA SER A 102 -3.18 -18.24 -8.50
C SER A 102 -1.72 -18.63 -8.26
N ALA A 103 -0.82 -17.67 -8.35
CA ALA A 103 0.61 -17.80 -8.05
C ALA A 103 1.22 -16.42 -7.84
N ALA A 104 2.24 -16.29 -7.00
CA ALA A 104 2.97 -15.06 -6.79
C ALA A 104 3.95 -14.76 -7.94
N SER A 105 4.33 -13.49 -8.06
CA SER A 105 5.43 -13.06 -8.90
C SER A 105 6.72 -13.08 -8.09
N GLY A 106 7.77 -13.67 -8.62
CA GLY A 106 9.07 -13.69 -7.95
C GLY A 106 9.74 -12.31 -7.91
N CYS A 107 10.77 -12.18 -7.06
CA CYS A 107 11.52 -10.96 -6.77
C CYS A 107 11.91 -10.16 -8.03
N ALA A 108 12.52 -10.80 -9.05
CA ALA A 108 12.93 -10.12 -10.27
C ALA A 108 11.74 -9.51 -11.06
N THR A 109 10.58 -10.15 -11.06
CA THR A 109 9.37 -9.64 -11.72
C THR A 109 8.85 -8.41 -10.98
N LEU A 110 8.83 -8.45 -9.66
CA LEU A 110 8.39 -7.34 -8.83
C LEU A 110 9.36 -6.15 -8.89
N CYS A 111 10.66 -6.41 -8.90
CA CYS A 111 11.68 -5.38 -9.11
C CYS A 111 11.49 -4.66 -10.45
N ASN A 112 11.28 -5.41 -11.54
CA ASN A 112 10.99 -4.85 -12.84
C ASN A 112 9.65 -4.09 -12.87
N PHE A 113 8.67 -4.56 -12.12
CA PHE A 113 7.38 -3.89 -11.96
C PHE A 113 7.56 -2.53 -11.27
N GLU A 114 8.21 -2.48 -10.10
CA GLU A 114 8.46 -1.23 -9.37
C GLU A 114 9.26 -0.22 -10.21
N ASN A 115 10.32 -0.66 -10.87
CA ASN A 115 11.12 0.19 -11.75
C ASN A 115 10.36 0.67 -13.01
N SER A 116 9.24 0.06 -13.35
CA SER A 116 8.40 0.47 -14.48
C SER A 116 7.31 1.46 -14.11
N LEU A 117 7.08 1.71 -12.81
CA LEU A 117 6.09 2.68 -12.34
C LEU A 117 6.52 4.09 -12.73
N GLN A 118 5.54 4.91 -13.06
CA GLN A 118 5.76 6.28 -13.51
C GLN A 118 5.10 7.27 -12.54
N ARG A 119 5.46 8.54 -12.67
CA ARG A 119 4.97 9.61 -11.79
C ARG A 119 3.44 9.66 -11.70
N HIS A 120 2.73 9.42 -12.81
CA HIS A 120 1.27 9.40 -12.80
C HIS A 120 0.67 8.26 -11.95
N THR A 121 1.41 7.15 -11.75
CA THR A 121 1.00 6.11 -10.81
C THR A 121 1.12 6.58 -9.36
N LEU A 122 2.16 7.36 -9.04
CA LEU A 122 2.29 7.96 -7.70
C LEU A 122 1.15 8.95 -7.41
N THR A 123 0.80 9.78 -8.40
CA THR A 123 -0.37 10.67 -8.29
C THR A 123 -1.67 9.87 -8.08
N ALA A 124 -1.81 8.73 -8.76
CA ALA A 124 -2.96 7.86 -8.56
C ALA A 124 -2.97 7.21 -7.17
N MET A 125 -1.81 6.85 -6.60
CA MET A 125 -1.74 6.37 -5.21
C MET A 125 -2.19 7.45 -4.24
N GLN A 126 -1.80 8.71 -4.48
CA GLN A 126 -2.30 9.84 -3.70
C GLN A 126 -3.82 9.98 -3.80
N GLN A 127 -4.39 9.88 -5.00
CA GLN A 127 -5.85 9.91 -5.21
C GLN A 127 -6.56 8.76 -4.46
N VAL A 128 -5.96 7.56 -4.40
CA VAL A 128 -6.53 6.44 -3.62
C VAL A 128 -6.67 6.80 -2.15
N LEU A 129 -5.70 7.45 -1.54
CA LEU A 129 -5.80 7.86 -0.13
C LEU A 129 -6.98 8.80 0.09
N GLN A 130 -7.16 9.77 -0.80
CA GLN A 130 -8.26 10.72 -0.78
C GLN A 130 -9.61 10.05 -0.99
N ASP A 131 -9.73 9.18 -1.99
CA ASP A 131 -10.97 8.45 -2.29
C ASP A 131 -11.37 7.50 -1.14
N LEU A 132 -10.40 6.85 -0.50
CA LEU A 132 -10.65 6.00 0.66
C LEU A 132 -11.10 6.85 1.87
N PHE A 133 -10.51 8.03 2.07
CA PHE A 133 -10.98 8.97 3.09
C PHE A 133 -12.45 9.35 2.83
N VAL A 134 -12.79 9.81 1.64
CA VAL A 134 -14.17 10.18 1.29
C VAL A 134 -15.14 9.01 1.46
N HIS A 135 -14.67 7.78 1.20
CA HIS A 135 -15.49 6.58 1.31
C HIS A 135 -15.73 6.13 2.75
N TYR A 136 -14.73 6.23 3.62
CA TYR A 136 -14.77 5.68 4.98
C TYR A 136 -14.97 6.72 6.08
N ALA A 137 -14.62 7.98 5.83
CA ALA A 137 -14.74 9.02 6.84
C ALA A 137 -16.22 9.36 7.17
N PRO A 138 -16.50 9.81 8.37
CA PRO A 138 -17.82 10.33 8.73
C PRO A 138 -18.24 11.47 7.79
N LYS A 139 -19.45 11.40 7.24
CA LYS A 139 -19.92 12.35 6.22
C LYS A 139 -20.05 13.79 6.69
N HIS A 140 -20.23 14.04 7.97
CA HIS A 140 -20.41 15.37 8.56
C HIS A 140 -19.75 15.41 9.94
N PRO A 141 -18.43 15.42 10.03
CA PRO A 141 -17.75 15.58 11.31
C PRO A 141 -17.93 17.01 11.81
N ASP A 142 -18.20 17.18 13.09
CA ASP A 142 -18.27 18.52 13.72
C ASP A 142 -16.92 19.22 13.71
N ILE A 143 -15.82 18.45 13.72
CA ILE A 143 -14.45 18.96 13.73
C ILE A 143 -13.60 18.08 12.79
N LEU A 144 -12.80 18.72 11.97
CA LEU A 144 -11.74 18.09 11.20
C LEU A 144 -10.39 18.35 11.89
N TRP A 145 -9.78 17.27 12.36
CA TRP A 145 -8.42 17.31 12.88
C TRP A 145 -7.44 17.04 11.75
N VAL A 146 -6.61 18.03 11.45
CA VAL A 146 -5.50 17.87 10.49
C VAL A 146 -4.22 17.69 11.27
N ASP A 147 -3.56 16.58 11.07
CA ASP A 147 -2.30 16.25 11.70
C ASP A 147 -1.22 16.04 10.63
N VAL A 148 -0.05 16.64 10.85
CA VAL A 148 1.07 16.63 9.89
C VAL A 148 2.25 15.98 10.57
N ASP A 149 2.67 14.85 10.08
CA ASP A 149 3.79 14.09 10.64
C ASP A 149 4.93 13.95 9.62
N CYS A 150 6.14 14.17 10.08
CA CYS A 150 7.36 14.02 9.28
C CYS A 150 8.23 12.93 9.88
N THR A 151 8.64 11.98 9.05
CA THR A 151 9.49 10.86 9.47
C THR A 151 10.70 10.70 8.55
N PRO A 152 11.89 10.35 9.09
CA PRO A 152 13.05 10.09 8.28
C PRO A 152 12.95 8.72 7.62
N ILE A 153 13.27 8.64 6.33
CA ILE A 153 13.48 7.39 5.61
C ILE A 153 14.98 7.23 5.37
N TYR A 154 15.59 6.32 6.12
CA TYR A 154 17.01 6.03 5.98
C TYR A 154 17.24 5.22 4.70
N VAL A 155 18.09 5.75 3.81
CA VAL A 155 18.40 5.12 2.53
C VAL A 155 19.89 4.88 2.40
N TYR A 156 20.24 3.70 1.90
CA TYR A 156 21.63 3.31 1.70
C TYR A 156 22.11 3.62 0.28
N GLY A 157 23.42 3.76 0.15
CA GLY A 157 24.05 4.09 -1.12
C GLY A 157 23.89 5.56 -1.53
N ASN A 158 24.29 5.87 -2.77
CA ASN A 158 24.11 7.19 -3.36
C ASN A 158 22.72 7.27 -3.98
N ARG A 159 21.83 7.98 -3.32
CA ARG A 159 20.44 8.20 -3.75
C ARG A 159 20.20 9.67 -3.97
N GLU A 160 19.46 10.01 -5.02
CA GLU A 160 18.96 11.36 -5.27
C GLU A 160 18.14 11.85 -4.07
N TYR A 161 18.26 13.12 -3.73
CA TYR A 161 17.61 13.76 -2.58
C TYR A 161 18.03 13.24 -1.18
N LYS A 162 18.95 12.29 -1.09
CA LYS A 162 19.54 11.87 0.19
C LYS A 162 20.45 12.98 0.70
N GLU A 163 20.04 13.63 1.78
CA GLU A 163 20.78 14.71 2.41
C GLU A 163 20.88 14.53 3.93
N PHE A 164 21.82 15.21 4.55
CA PHE A 164 21.99 15.16 6.00
C PHE A 164 20.90 15.96 6.70
N SER A 165 20.17 15.31 7.59
CA SER A 165 19.19 15.95 8.46
C SER A 165 19.83 16.32 9.79
N GLY A 166 19.89 17.63 10.08
CA GLY A 166 20.36 18.10 11.37
C GLY A 166 19.46 17.70 12.54
N HIS A 167 18.16 17.49 12.28
CA HIS A 167 17.19 17.05 13.28
C HIS A 167 17.36 15.58 13.65
N TYR A 168 17.56 14.71 12.66
CA TYR A 168 17.71 13.27 12.88
C TYR A 168 19.17 12.81 13.01
N GLY A 169 20.14 13.68 12.71
CA GLY A 169 21.57 13.41 12.84
C GLY A 169 22.12 12.38 11.84
N ASP A 170 21.43 12.16 10.71
CA ASP A 170 21.85 11.17 9.71
C ASP A 170 21.40 11.59 8.30
N TYR A 171 21.90 10.87 7.29
CA TYR A 171 21.51 11.01 5.88
C TYR A 171 20.23 10.25 5.57
N CYS A 172 19.19 10.97 5.21
CA CYS A 172 17.86 10.41 4.97
C CYS A 172 17.11 11.13 3.85
N LEU A 173 15.93 10.66 3.54
CA LEU A 173 14.84 11.43 2.92
C LEU A 173 13.84 11.75 4.03
N ILE A 174 13.04 12.79 3.84
CA ILE A 174 11.93 13.10 4.74
C ILE A 174 10.63 12.73 4.05
N ALA A 175 9.85 11.87 4.68
CA ALA A 175 8.47 11.63 4.31
C ALA A 175 7.57 12.48 5.19
N MET A 176 6.65 13.24 4.57
CA MET A 176 5.57 13.92 5.28
C MET A 176 4.26 13.22 4.96
N VAL A 177 3.50 12.93 6.00
CA VAL A 177 2.15 12.34 5.90
C VAL A 177 1.18 13.31 6.55
N ILE A 178 0.10 13.64 5.84
CA ILE A 178 -0.99 14.45 6.36
C ILE A 178 -2.17 13.54 6.62
N PHE A 179 -2.68 13.60 7.83
CA PHE A 179 -3.85 12.87 8.27
C PHE A 179 -5.03 13.82 8.49
N ILE A 180 -6.21 13.37 8.13
CA ILE A 180 -7.48 13.99 8.52
C ILE A 180 -8.28 12.98 9.31
N ASN A 181 -8.58 13.28 10.59
CA ASN A 181 -9.29 12.37 11.49
C ASN A 181 -8.71 10.94 11.48
N ASN A 182 -7.39 10.82 11.57
CA ASN A 182 -6.61 9.57 11.53
C ASN A 182 -6.57 8.84 10.17
N PHE A 183 -7.12 9.40 9.11
CA PHE A 183 -6.95 8.86 7.75
C PHE A 183 -5.79 9.56 7.07
N PRO A 184 -4.80 8.84 6.52
CA PRO A 184 -3.78 9.46 5.68
C PRO A 184 -4.44 9.92 4.38
N VAL A 185 -4.29 11.20 4.05
CA VAL A 185 -4.88 11.81 2.85
C VAL A 185 -3.84 12.34 1.88
N TYR A 186 -2.62 12.59 2.37
CA TYR A 186 -1.52 13.09 1.56
C TYR A 186 -0.20 12.51 2.04
N VAL A 187 0.66 12.14 1.09
CA VAL A 187 2.03 11.66 1.38
C VAL A 187 2.98 12.30 0.37
N THR A 188 4.04 12.93 0.85
CA THR A 188 5.13 13.41 0.00
C THR A 188 6.48 13.00 0.55
N LEU A 189 7.47 13.00 -0.32
CA LEU A 189 8.85 12.64 -0.02
C LEU A 189 9.77 13.74 -0.53
N ASP A 190 10.66 14.22 0.33
CA ASP A 190 11.60 15.28 -0.01
C ASP A 190 13.00 15.02 0.58
N ARG A 191 13.89 15.97 0.37
CA ARG A 191 15.29 15.90 0.81
C ARG A 191 15.42 15.81 2.32
N GLY A 192 16.46 15.13 2.77
CA GLY A 192 16.72 14.94 4.18
C GLY A 192 16.92 16.23 4.99
N CYS A 193 17.34 17.33 4.36
CA CYS A 193 17.52 18.65 4.99
C CYS A 193 16.24 19.50 5.01
N GLN A 194 15.15 19.05 4.38
CA GLN A 194 13.94 19.85 4.24
C GLN A 194 13.20 20.04 5.58
N ASP A 195 12.68 21.22 5.80
CA ASP A 195 11.85 21.55 6.96
C ASP A 195 10.39 21.12 6.73
N GLY A 196 9.79 20.43 7.69
CA GLY A 196 8.43 19.93 7.58
C GLY A 196 7.38 21.04 7.42
N ARG A 197 7.63 22.26 7.93
CA ARG A 197 6.72 23.40 7.72
C ARG A 197 6.76 23.87 6.28
N ALA A 198 7.95 23.98 5.70
CA ALA A 198 8.10 24.36 4.30
C ALA A 198 7.43 23.33 3.39
N MET A 199 7.59 22.03 3.68
CA MET A 199 6.90 20.98 2.95
C MET A 199 5.37 21.10 3.04
N PHE A 200 4.84 21.42 4.23
CA PHE A 200 3.41 21.60 4.41
C PHE A 200 2.88 22.85 3.70
N GLU A 201 3.61 23.97 3.75
CA GLU A 201 3.25 25.20 3.06
C GLU A 201 3.13 25.01 1.54
N GLU A 202 3.97 24.15 0.94
CA GLU A 202 3.92 23.83 -0.50
C GLU A 202 2.64 23.08 -0.92
N VAL A 203 2.05 22.28 -0.03
CA VAL A 203 0.89 21.42 -0.33
C VAL A 203 -0.38 21.89 0.38
N TYR A 204 -0.30 22.94 1.18
CA TYR A 204 -1.41 23.41 2.02
C TYR A 204 -2.69 23.66 1.24
N GLU A 205 -2.59 24.41 0.12
CA GLU A 205 -3.75 24.74 -0.70
C GLU A 205 -4.39 23.48 -1.29
N GLU A 206 -3.57 22.52 -1.78
CA GLU A 206 -4.06 21.25 -2.33
C GLU A 206 -4.83 20.43 -1.28
N VAL A 207 -4.35 20.43 -0.05
CA VAL A 207 -5.02 19.70 1.05
C VAL A 207 -6.29 20.40 1.48
N ILE A 208 -6.30 21.74 1.55
CA ILE A 208 -7.49 22.52 1.92
C ILE A 208 -8.57 22.43 0.84
N ASP A 209 -8.22 22.51 -0.43
CA ASP A 209 -9.16 22.36 -1.54
C ASP A 209 -9.81 20.96 -1.59
N PHE A 210 -9.13 19.96 -1.02
CA PHE A 210 -9.64 18.59 -0.91
C PHE A 210 -10.69 18.46 0.22
N ILE A 211 -10.58 19.23 1.33
CA ILE A 211 -11.44 19.16 2.51
C ILE A 211 -12.77 19.87 2.28
#